data_3c75121786c6dfea592928f24d604c69
#
_entry.id   3c75121786c6dfea592928f24d604c69
#
_cell.length_a   1.000
_cell.length_b   1.000
_cell.length_c   1.000
_cell.angle_alpha   90.00
_cell.angle_beta   90.00
_cell.angle_gamma   90.00
#
_symmetry.space_group_name_H-M   'P 1'
#
loop_
_entity.id
_entity.type
_entity.pdbx_description
1 polymer ?
#
loop_
_entity_poly.entity_id
_entity_poly.type
_entity_poly.pdbx_seq_one_letter_code
_entity_poly.pdbx_strand_id
1 'polypeptide(L)'
;MKALVATVLITLVANGIGLAQQPRPERPRPQIVLGPDDKAAFDAAPEGFDKRREDIPHGKVETVEYDSQTVGNKRKTLIYTPPGYSADTKYPVLYLLHGIGGDETEWKRGGSPEVILDNLSADKKLVPMIVVMPNGRAQPNDRAEGDIFRHAPAFAKFEQDLLKDLIPFVESNYPVKMSRADRALAGLSMGGGQSLNFGLGNLDTFAWVGGFSSAPNTKPSEQLVPNPDEATRQLKLLWISCGDKDGLINISQRLHAHLKEKNVPHIWHVDSGGHNFPVWKNDLYLFSQKIFR
;
A
#
# COMPACT_ATOMS: atom_id res chain seq x y z
N MET A 1 51.93 -74.58 5.43
CA MET A 1 50.56 -74.48 4.93
C MET A 1 50.07 -73.04 5.14
N LYS A 2 50.07 -72.21 4.12
CA LYS A 2 49.63 -70.80 4.18
C LYS A 2 48.24 -70.74 3.51
N ALA A 3 47.21 -70.38 4.25
CA ALA A 3 45.86 -70.20 3.73
C ALA A 3 45.74 -68.76 3.16
N LEU A 4 45.34 -68.71 1.87
CA LEU A 4 44.99 -67.46 1.20
C LEU A 4 43.55 -67.13 1.50
N VAL A 5 43.31 -65.94 2.06
CA VAL A 5 41.95 -65.37 2.20
C VAL A 5 41.71 -64.41 1.06
N ALA A 6 40.79 -64.76 0.16
CA ALA A 6 40.36 -63.87 -0.91
C ALA A 6 39.24 -62.96 -0.44
N THR A 7 39.48 -61.66 -0.43
CA THR A 7 38.45 -60.64 -0.11
C THR A 7 37.72 -60.25 -1.40
N VAL A 8 36.41 -60.58 -1.48
CA VAL A 8 35.56 -60.16 -2.60
C VAL A 8 34.98 -58.76 -2.27
N LEU A 9 35.38 -57.77 -3.06
CA LEU A 9 34.80 -56.43 -2.99
C LEU A 9 33.50 -56.39 -3.81
N ILE A 10 32.35 -56.25 -3.16
CA ILE A 10 31.07 -56.02 -3.83
C ILE A 10 30.87 -54.51 -3.99
N THR A 11 30.95 -54.01 -5.21
CA THR A 11 30.66 -52.59 -5.56
C THR A 11 29.14 -52.47 -5.75
N LEU A 12 28.46 -51.82 -4.80
CA LEU A 12 27.06 -51.43 -4.93
C LEU A 12 26.98 -50.17 -5.81
N VAL A 13 26.51 -50.32 -7.04
CA VAL A 13 26.11 -49.17 -7.91
C VAL A 13 24.71 -48.74 -7.48
N ALA A 14 24.63 -47.61 -6.75
CA ALA A 14 23.38 -46.99 -6.44
C ALA A 14 22.88 -46.19 -7.68
N ASN A 15 21.94 -46.78 -8.41
CA ASN A 15 21.16 -46.08 -9.41
C ASN A 15 20.23 -45.08 -8.72
N GLY A 16 20.63 -43.82 -8.65
CA GLY A 16 19.76 -42.73 -8.22
C GLY A 16 18.66 -42.47 -9.27
N ILE A 17 17.49 -42.99 -9.03
CA ILE A 17 16.28 -42.60 -9.79
C ILE A 17 15.94 -41.20 -9.35
N GLY A 18 16.30 -40.19 -10.14
CA GLY A 18 15.85 -38.82 -9.98
C GLY A 18 14.32 -38.78 -10.12
N LEU A 19 13.62 -38.61 -9.02
CA LEU A 19 12.19 -38.30 -9.05
C LEU A 19 12.03 -36.90 -9.69
N ALA A 20 11.69 -36.90 -10.97
CA ALA A 20 11.30 -35.67 -11.65
C ALA A 20 10.09 -35.09 -10.89
N GLN A 21 10.26 -33.93 -10.29
CA GLN A 21 9.13 -33.21 -9.65
C GLN A 21 8.09 -32.94 -10.75
N GLN A 22 6.93 -33.57 -10.62
CA GLN A 22 5.80 -33.28 -11.49
C GLN A 22 5.46 -31.79 -11.38
N PRO A 23 5.25 -31.06 -12.48
CA PRO A 23 4.81 -29.67 -12.45
C PRO A 23 3.51 -29.59 -11.63
N ARG A 24 3.48 -28.73 -10.63
CA ARG A 24 2.26 -28.47 -9.87
C ARG A 24 1.18 -28.02 -10.84
N PRO A 25 -0.04 -28.60 -10.76
CA PRO A 25 -1.14 -28.15 -11.60
C PRO A 25 -1.32 -26.63 -11.38
N GLU A 26 -1.33 -25.86 -12.45
CA GLU A 26 -1.65 -24.44 -12.40
C GLU A 26 -3.05 -24.30 -11.82
N ARG A 27 -3.16 -23.60 -10.69
CA ARG A 27 -4.48 -23.26 -10.15
C ARG A 27 -5.16 -22.34 -11.18
N PRO A 28 -6.41 -22.63 -11.58
CA PRO A 28 -7.14 -21.73 -12.48
C PRO A 28 -7.09 -20.32 -11.91
N ARG A 29 -6.69 -19.35 -12.72
CA ARG A 29 -6.75 -17.93 -12.30
C ARG A 29 -8.22 -17.60 -12.01
N PRO A 30 -8.53 -16.90 -10.90
CA PRO A 30 -9.88 -16.47 -10.63
C PRO A 30 -10.44 -15.74 -11.84
N GLN A 31 -11.59 -16.15 -12.32
CA GLN A 31 -12.25 -15.44 -13.41
C GLN A 31 -12.70 -14.07 -12.90
N ILE A 32 -12.25 -13.01 -13.55
CA ILE A 32 -12.72 -11.65 -13.28
C ILE A 32 -14.13 -11.53 -13.81
N VAL A 33 -15.07 -11.17 -12.95
CA VAL A 33 -16.47 -10.90 -13.31
C VAL A 33 -16.78 -9.48 -12.89
N LEU A 34 -17.05 -8.62 -13.89
CA LEU A 34 -17.40 -7.23 -13.64
C LEU A 34 -18.92 -7.10 -13.55
N GLY A 35 -19.38 -6.38 -12.53
CA GLY A 35 -20.76 -5.98 -12.35
C GLY A 35 -21.07 -4.59 -12.96
N PRO A 36 -22.32 -4.13 -12.94
CA PRO A 36 -22.71 -2.84 -13.52
C PRO A 36 -22.12 -1.62 -12.80
N ASP A 37 -21.71 -1.77 -11.54
CA ASP A 37 -21.08 -0.71 -10.75
C ASP A 37 -19.56 -0.65 -10.97
N ASP A 38 -18.94 -1.69 -11.59
CA ASP A 38 -17.51 -1.80 -11.79
C ASP A 38 -17.05 -0.98 -13.00
N LYS A 39 -16.99 0.33 -12.78
CA LYS A 39 -16.65 1.32 -13.81
C LYS A 39 -15.86 2.49 -13.23
N ALA A 40 -15.22 3.25 -14.08
CA ALA A 40 -14.56 4.48 -13.71
C ALA A 40 -15.57 5.49 -13.15
N ALA A 41 -15.32 5.97 -11.93
CA ALA A 41 -16.10 7.05 -11.30
C ALA A 41 -15.61 8.44 -11.77
N PHE A 42 -14.44 8.52 -12.36
CA PHE A 42 -13.81 9.75 -12.87
C PHE A 42 -13.06 9.44 -14.16
N ASP A 43 -12.85 10.46 -14.96
CA ASP A 43 -11.97 10.38 -16.12
C ASP A 43 -10.53 10.04 -15.65
N ALA A 44 -9.81 9.30 -16.50
CA ALA A 44 -8.41 8.99 -16.27
C ALA A 44 -7.57 10.28 -16.18
N ALA A 45 -6.44 10.20 -15.46
CA ALA A 45 -5.47 11.28 -15.44
C ALA A 45 -5.05 11.65 -16.88
N PRO A 46 -4.81 12.94 -17.17
CA PRO A 46 -4.42 13.39 -18.50
C PRO A 46 -3.04 12.82 -18.89
N GLU A 47 -2.80 12.66 -20.18
CA GLU A 47 -1.49 12.24 -20.66
C GLU A 47 -0.38 13.13 -20.09
N GLY A 48 0.71 12.52 -19.62
CA GLY A 48 1.85 13.23 -19.07
C GLY A 48 1.69 13.69 -17.61
N PHE A 49 0.59 13.35 -16.93
CA PHE A 49 0.37 13.70 -15.52
C PHE A 49 1.51 13.24 -14.58
N ASP A 50 2.18 12.15 -14.95
CA ASP A 50 3.29 11.52 -14.22
C ASP A 50 4.67 11.79 -14.87
N LYS A 51 4.73 12.76 -15.80
CA LYS A 51 5.99 13.22 -16.41
C LYS A 51 6.46 14.48 -15.74
N ARG A 52 7.75 14.52 -15.39
CA ARG A 52 8.37 15.69 -14.76
C ARG A 52 8.30 16.90 -15.69
N ARG A 53 7.80 18.01 -15.17
CA ARG A 53 7.77 19.32 -15.84
C ARG A 53 8.89 20.18 -15.26
N GLU A 54 9.85 20.57 -16.08
CA GLU A 54 11.04 21.31 -15.62
C GLU A 54 10.78 22.80 -15.35
N ASP A 55 9.65 23.31 -15.82
CA ASP A 55 9.22 24.73 -15.73
C ASP A 55 8.43 25.07 -14.45
N ILE A 56 8.27 24.12 -13.53
CA ILE A 56 7.51 24.28 -12.27
C ILE A 56 8.41 24.11 -11.03
N PRO A 57 8.02 24.68 -9.89
CA PRO A 57 8.68 24.40 -8.62
C PRO A 57 8.50 22.91 -8.22
N HIS A 58 9.55 22.34 -7.60
CA HIS A 58 9.55 20.95 -7.17
C HIS A 58 9.61 20.80 -5.66
N GLY A 59 8.94 19.77 -5.17
CA GLY A 59 9.11 19.28 -3.81
C GLY A 59 10.42 18.50 -3.64
N LYS A 60 10.68 18.08 -2.42
CA LYS A 60 11.88 17.30 -2.06
C LYS A 60 11.46 15.97 -1.48
N VAL A 61 12.12 14.89 -1.91
CA VAL A 61 12.01 13.56 -1.27
C VAL A 61 13.32 13.25 -0.57
N GLU A 62 13.24 12.95 0.71
CA GLU A 62 14.40 12.54 1.50
C GLU A 62 14.11 11.24 2.25
N THR A 63 15.17 10.45 2.47
CA THR A 63 15.13 9.27 3.34
C THR A 63 15.49 9.71 4.74
N VAL A 64 14.62 9.39 5.70
CA VAL A 64 14.87 9.64 7.12
C VAL A 64 14.77 8.35 7.92
N GLU A 65 15.42 8.32 9.09
CA GLU A 65 15.36 7.21 10.03
C GLU A 65 14.59 7.64 11.28
N TYR A 66 13.79 6.72 11.81
CA TYR A 66 13.11 6.88 13.09
C TYR A 66 13.32 5.66 13.99
N ASP A 67 13.27 5.87 15.30
CA ASP A 67 13.37 4.80 16.27
C ASP A 67 12.01 4.12 16.44
N SER A 68 11.90 2.84 16.06
CA SER A 68 10.71 2.03 16.26
C SER A 68 10.82 1.23 17.54
N GLN A 69 10.10 1.61 18.57
CA GLN A 69 9.97 0.82 19.80
C GLN A 69 9.20 -0.48 19.52
N THR A 70 8.25 -0.44 18.61
CA THR A 70 7.45 -1.59 18.16
C THR A 70 8.32 -2.70 17.57
N VAL A 71 9.33 -2.36 16.78
CA VAL A 71 10.25 -3.34 16.14
C VAL A 71 11.52 -3.54 16.93
N GLY A 72 11.96 -2.53 17.69
CA GLY A 72 13.18 -2.54 18.49
C GLY A 72 14.43 -2.14 17.71
N ASN A 73 14.28 -1.41 16.60
CA ASN A 73 15.40 -0.91 15.79
C ASN A 73 15.08 0.41 15.10
N LYS A 74 16.07 0.99 14.43
CA LYS A 74 15.86 2.12 13.50
C LYS A 74 15.23 1.62 12.21
N ARG A 75 14.20 2.34 11.77
CA ARG A 75 13.49 2.06 10.52
C ARG A 75 13.56 3.26 9.58
N LYS A 76 13.46 3.00 8.28
CA LYS A 76 13.52 4.03 7.24
C LYS A 76 12.12 4.37 6.72
N THR A 77 11.95 5.63 6.38
CA THR A 77 10.80 6.13 5.61
C THR A 77 11.27 7.18 4.62
N LEU A 78 10.60 7.30 3.47
CA LEU A 78 10.77 8.46 2.61
C LEU A 78 9.74 9.51 2.97
N ILE A 79 10.16 10.77 2.99
CA ILE A 79 9.28 11.92 3.23
C ILE A 79 9.38 12.87 2.05
N TYR A 80 8.24 13.15 1.42
CA TYR A 80 8.09 14.22 0.46
C TYR A 80 7.57 15.46 1.15
N THR A 81 8.24 16.60 0.90
CA THR A 81 7.79 17.94 1.26
C THR A 81 7.40 18.70 0.00
N PRO A 82 6.27 19.46 -0.01
CA PRO A 82 5.74 20.07 -1.22
C PRO A 82 6.60 21.23 -1.72
N PRO A 83 6.43 21.68 -2.99
CA PRO A 83 7.04 22.90 -3.49
C PRO A 83 6.70 24.08 -2.58
N GLY A 84 7.71 24.91 -2.28
CA GLY A 84 7.56 26.06 -1.37
C GLY A 84 7.41 25.67 0.10
N TYR A 85 7.81 24.46 0.49
CA TYR A 85 7.79 24.02 1.90
C TYR A 85 8.49 25.02 2.82
N SER A 86 7.82 25.34 3.93
CA SER A 86 8.33 26.22 5.00
C SER A 86 8.06 25.62 6.37
N ALA A 87 9.00 25.77 7.29
CA ALA A 87 8.82 25.35 8.68
C ALA A 87 7.74 26.15 9.43
N ASP A 88 7.39 27.33 8.93
CA ASP A 88 6.38 28.23 9.51
C ASP A 88 4.94 27.88 9.10
N THR A 89 4.79 26.96 8.12
CA THR A 89 3.48 26.54 7.60
C THR A 89 3.19 25.11 8.04
N LYS A 90 2.00 24.87 8.61
CA LYS A 90 1.59 23.51 8.99
C LYS A 90 0.85 22.82 7.84
N TYR A 91 1.28 21.60 7.52
CA TYR A 91 0.75 20.78 6.42
C TYR A 91 -0.07 19.58 6.91
N PRO A 92 -1.12 19.19 6.20
CA PRO A 92 -1.72 17.87 6.37
C PRO A 92 -0.77 16.77 5.89
N VAL A 93 -1.01 15.53 6.32
CA VAL A 93 -0.10 14.39 6.05
C VAL A 93 -0.85 13.23 5.39
N LEU A 94 -0.31 12.75 4.28
CA LEU A 94 -0.68 11.47 3.66
C LEU A 94 0.38 10.41 3.99
N TYR A 95 -0.02 9.34 4.65
CA TYR A 95 0.78 8.12 4.78
C TYR A 95 0.45 7.21 3.60
N LEU A 96 1.45 6.89 2.74
CA LEU A 96 1.27 6.20 1.47
C LEU A 96 2.02 4.85 1.49
N LEU A 97 1.27 3.75 1.57
CA LEU A 97 1.79 2.42 1.86
C LEU A 97 2.07 1.60 0.58
N HIS A 98 3.16 0.83 0.61
CA HIS A 98 3.63 -0.03 -0.48
C HIS A 98 3.03 -1.44 -0.46
N GLY A 99 3.30 -2.24 -1.51
CA GLY A 99 2.86 -3.63 -1.65
C GLY A 99 3.76 -4.66 -0.96
N ILE A 100 3.37 -5.95 -1.05
CA ILE A 100 4.06 -7.04 -0.33
C ILE A 100 5.52 -7.24 -0.75
N GLY A 101 5.85 -6.99 -2.01
CA GLY A 101 7.21 -7.11 -2.56
C GLY A 101 8.06 -5.84 -2.44
N GLY A 102 7.49 -4.77 -1.92
CA GLY A 102 8.11 -3.45 -1.84
C GLY A 102 8.78 -3.14 -0.51
N ASP A 103 9.23 -1.92 -0.42
CA ASP A 103 9.79 -1.26 0.74
C ASP A 103 9.47 0.26 0.68
N GLU A 104 10.04 1.07 1.56
CA GLU A 104 9.84 2.52 1.61
C GLU A 104 10.13 3.24 0.27
N THR A 105 10.85 2.59 -0.65
CA THR A 105 11.22 3.18 -1.96
C THR A 105 10.30 2.76 -3.10
N GLU A 106 9.38 1.83 -2.90
CA GLU A 106 8.56 1.25 -3.99
C GLU A 106 7.74 2.32 -4.73
N TRP A 107 7.05 3.20 -4.00
CA TRP A 107 6.31 4.29 -4.62
C TRP A 107 7.20 5.21 -5.44
N LYS A 108 8.37 5.58 -4.91
CA LYS A 108 9.32 6.42 -5.64
C LYS A 108 9.81 5.78 -6.92
N ARG A 109 10.15 4.47 -6.87
CA ARG A 109 10.67 3.74 -8.05
C ARG A 109 9.61 3.48 -9.13
N GLY A 110 8.38 3.14 -8.72
CA GLY A 110 7.32 2.73 -9.64
C GLY A 110 6.27 3.81 -9.90
N GLY A 111 5.98 4.62 -8.90
CA GLY A 111 4.87 5.58 -8.89
C GLY A 111 5.25 7.02 -9.16
N SER A 112 6.50 7.41 -8.89
CA SER A 112 6.97 8.80 -8.98
C SER A 112 6.00 9.81 -8.33
N PRO A 113 5.59 9.58 -7.06
CA PRO A 113 4.55 10.38 -6.41
C PRO A 113 4.93 11.87 -6.34
N GLU A 114 6.21 12.18 -6.17
CA GLU A 114 6.72 13.56 -6.17
C GLU A 114 6.39 14.28 -7.47
N VAL A 115 6.53 13.62 -8.61
CA VAL A 115 6.22 14.22 -9.93
C VAL A 115 4.73 14.49 -10.08
N ILE A 116 3.89 13.52 -9.70
CA ILE A 116 2.43 13.66 -9.75
C ILE A 116 1.97 14.80 -8.85
N LEU A 117 2.49 14.88 -7.64
CA LEU A 117 2.09 15.90 -6.65
C LEU A 117 2.61 17.28 -7.02
N ASP A 118 3.83 17.39 -7.57
CA ASP A 118 4.38 18.66 -8.07
C ASP A 118 3.53 19.21 -9.23
N ASN A 119 3.18 18.37 -10.19
CA ASN A 119 2.31 18.71 -11.31
C ASN A 119 0.93 19.18 -10.82
N LEU A 120 0.29 18.43 -9.91
CA LEU A 120 -0.98 18.82 -9.30
C LEU A 120 -0.90 20.11 -8.50
N SER A 121 0.21 20.35 -7.82
CA SER A 121 0.47 21.59 -7.07
C SER A 121 0.55 22.80 -8.01
N ALA A 122 1.33 22.69 -9.09
CA ALA A 122 1.45 23.72 -10.10
C ALA A 122 0.10 24.03 -10.78
N ASP A 123 -0.71 23.01 -11.00
CA ASP A 123 -2.07 23.14 -11.55
C ASP A 123 -3.11 23.61 -10.50
N LYS A 124 -2.73 23.85 -9.24
CA LYS A 124 -3.61 24.24 -8.12
C LYS A 124 -4.74 23.22 -7.87
N LYS A 125 -4.48 21.94 -8.13
CA LYS A 125 -5.45 20.86 -8.02
C LYS A 125 -5.38 20.09 -6.71
N LEU A 126 -4.37 20.32 -5.85
CA LEU A 126 -4.28 19.68 -4.54
C LEU A 126 -4.04 20.69 -3.41
N VAL A 127 -4.32 20.28 -2.20
CA VAL A 127 -3.87 20.98 -0.98
C VAL A 127 -2.42 20.58 -0.73
N PRO A 128 -1.47 21.54 -0.60
CA PRO A 128 -0.08 21.20 -0.29
C PRO A 128 0.01 20.32 0.97
N MET A 129 0.69 19.19 0.87
CA MET A 129 0.76 18.19 1.93
C MET A 129 2.15 17.57 2.03
N ILE A 130 2.48 17.04 3.20
CA ILE A 130 3.61 16.14 3.38
C ILE A 130 3.15 14.72 3.07
N VAL A 131 3.97 13.94 2.34
CA VAL A 131 3.69 12.52 2.11
C VAL A 131 4.78 11.67 2.73
N VAL A 132 4.36 10.74 3.58
CA VAL A 132 5.22 9.78 4.29
C VAL A 132 5.07 8.43 3.63
N MET A 133 6.16 7.87 3.11
CA MET A 133 6.20 6.56 2.45
C MET A 133 7.05 5.61 3.31
N PRO A 134 6.45 4.94 4.30
CA PRO A 134 7.16 4.04 5.20
C PRO A 134 7.35 2.66 4.59
N ASN A 135 8.21 1.85 5.24
CA ASN A 135 8.19 0.42 5.03
C ASN A 135 7.08 -0.22 5.89
N GLY A 136 6.04 -0.73 5.24
CA GLY A 136 4.88 -1.36 5.89
C GLY A 136 5.16 -2.75 6.50
N ARG A 137 6.40 -3.25 6.43
CA ARG A 137 6.82 -4.56 6.98
C ARG A 137 7.53 -4.36 8.32
N ALA A 138 6.80 -4.34 9.44
CA ALA A 138 7.32 -4.06 10.79
C ALA A 138 7.96 -5.30 11.42
N GLN A 139 9.19 -5.61 11.01
CA GLN A 139 10.04 -6.67 11.55
C GLN A 139 11.52 -6.26 11.48
N PRO A 140 12.43 -6.90 12.25
CA PRO A 140 13.84 -6.51 12.30
C PRO A 140 14.56 -6.49 10.94
N ASN A 141 14.39 -7.51 10.11
CA ASN A 141 14.77 -7.46 8.69
C ASN A 141 13.51 -7.13 7.87
N ASP A 142 13.36 -5.89 7.51
CA ASP A 142 12.20 -5.38 6.79
C ASP A 142 12.36 -5.39 5.26
N ARG A 143 13.34 -6.12 4.74
CA ARG A 143 13.53 -6.33 3.29
C ARG A 143 12.64 -7.45 2.76
N ALA A 144 12.28 -7.37 1.48
CA ALA A 144 11.46 -8.38 0.78
C ALA A 144 12.34 -9.56 0.34
N GLU A 145 12.83 -10.34 1.30
CA GLU A 145 13.72 -11.47 1.07
C GLU A 145 13.03 -12.81 1.33
N GLY A 146 13.45 -13.86 0.61
CA GLY A 146 12.91 -15.21 0.79
C GLY A 146 11.45 -15.33 0.39
N ASP A 147 10.66 -16.09 1.15
CA ASP A 147 9.22 -16.23 0.94
C ASP A 147 8.48 -15.04 1.55
N ILE A 148 8.24 -14.02 0.72
CA ILE A 148 7.61 -12.75 1.12
C ILE A 148 6.19 -12.92 1.70
N PHE A 149 5.48 -14.00 1.36
CA PHE A 149 4.14 -14.27 1.91
C PHE A 149 4.17 -14.63 3.39
N ARG A 150 5.30 -15.14 3.89
CA ARG A 150 5.51 -15.39 5.32
C ARG A 150 5.65 -14.10 6.14
N HIS A 151 5.84 -12.96 5.48
CA HIS A 151 5.94 -11.65 6.14
C HIS A 151 4.57 -11.01 6.46
N ALA A 152 3.45 -11.63 6.11
CA ALA A 152 2.11 -11.10 6.38
C ALA A 152 1.89 -10.65 7.85
N PRO A 153 2.38 -11.35 8.90
CA PRO A 153 2.29 -10.88 10.27
C PRO A 153 3.00 -9.55 10.53
N ALA A 154 4.14 -9.31 9.86
CA ALA A 154 4.88 -8.04 9.98
C ALA A 154 4.09 -6.85 9.39
N PHE A 155 3.32 -7.09 8.33
CA PHE A 155 2.41 -6.09 7.77
C PHE A 155 1.26 -5.77 8.73
N ALA A 156 0.73 -6.75 9.46
CA ALA A 156 -0.28 -6.50 10.49
C ALA A 156 0.32 -5.74 11.69
N LYS A 157 1.55 -6.09 12.11
CA LYS A 157 2.26 -5.41 13.22
C LYS A 157 2.55 -3.94 12.92
N PHE A 158 2.62 -3.56 11.65
CA PHE A 158 2.89 -2.17 11.25
C PHE A 158 1.83 -1.18 11.76
N GLU A 159 0.61 -1.60 12.07
CA GLU A 159 -0.39 -0.73 12.71
C GLU A 159 0.17 -0.10 14.00
N GLN A 160 0.83 -0.89 14.83
CA GLN A 160 1.41 -0.39 16.08
C GLN A 160 2.60 0.55 15.82
N ASP A 161 3.47 0.21 14.89
CA ASP A 161 4.60 1.04 14.50
C ASP A 161 4.13 2.38 13.90
N LEU A 162 3.11 2.34 13.04
CA LEU A 162 2.51 3.54 12.47
C LEU A 162 1.95 4.48 13.55
N LEU A 163 1.15 3.94 14.47
CA LEU A 163 0.41 4.75 15.44
C LEU A 163 1.28 5.20 16.63
N LYS A 164 2.23 4.37 17.06
CA LYS A 164 3.01 4.62 18.29
C LYS A 164 4.39 5.21 18.04
N ASP A 165 4.96 4.96 16.87
CA ASP A 165 6.34 5.34 16.58
C ASP A 165 6.42 6.34 15.41
N LEU A 166 5.87 6.02 14.23
CA LEU A 166 6.03 6.83 13.03
C LEU A 166 5.21 8.14 13.07
N ILE A 167 3.93 8.09 13.42
CA ILE A 167 3.10 9.32 13.51
C ILE A 167 3.70 10.30 14.52
N PRO A 168 4.03 9.90 15.77
CA PRO A 168 4.69 10.80 16.73
C PRO A 168 6.04 11.34 16.23
N PHE A 169 6.84 10.53 15.53
CA PHE A 169 8.08 10.99 14.93
C PHE A 169 7.84 12.10 13.90
N VAL A 170 6.88 11.91 12.99
CA VAL A 170 6.54 12.91 11.97
C VAL A 170 6.05 14.20 12.61
N GLU A 171 5.17 14.10 13.61
CA GLU A 171 4.59 15.25 14.33
C GLU A 171 5.64 16.04 15.13
N SER A 172 6.69 15.38 15.59
CA SER A 172 7.79 16.03 16.34
C SER A 172 8.85 16.68 15.45
N ASN A 173 8.99 16.22 14.20
CA ASN A 173 10.11 16.63 13.33
C ASN A 173 9.66 17.46 12.13
N TYR A 174 8.38 17.54 11.82
CA TYR A 174 7.82 18.26 10.68
C TYR A 174 6.68 19.18 11.11
N PRO A 175 6.49 20.34 10.46
CA PRO A 175 5.39 21.24 10.76
C PRO A 175 4.09 20.70 10.20
N VAL A 176 3.49 19.76 10.92
CA VAL A 176 2.25 19.09 10.51
C VAL A 176 1.06 19.53 11.35
N LYS A 177 -0.12 19.44 10.75
CA LYS A 177 -1.39 19.53 11.44
C LYS A 177 -1.71 18.17 12.06
N MET A 178 -2.05 18.14 13.36
CA MET A 178 -2.18 16.90 14.14
C MET A 178 -3.60 16.35 14.21
N SER A 179 -4.59 17.05 13.62
CA SER A 179 -5.98 16.58 13.72
C SER A 179 -6.23 15.39 12.77
N ARG A 180 -7.20 14.56 13.12
CA ARG A 180 -7.64 13.47 12.24
C ARG A 180 -8.08 13.97 10.86
N ALA A 181 -8.64 15.19 10.81
CA ALA A 181 -9.08 15.82 9.56
C ALA A 181 -7.93 16.21 8.63
N ASP A 182 -6.71 16.26 9.16
CA ASP A 182 -5.50 16.58 8.43
C ASP A 182 -4.58 15.35 8.23
N ARG A 183 -5.12 14.13 8.49
CA ARG A 183 -4.34 12.89 8.36
C ARG A 183 -5.06 11.90 7.44
N ALA A 184 -4.36 11.48 6.38
CA ALA A 184 -4.82 10.50 5.39
C ALA A 184 -3.94 9.25 5.41
N LEU A 185 -4.54 8.11 5.11
CA LEU A 185 -3.86 6.83 4.96
C LEU A 185 -4.32 6.19 3.66
N ALA A 186 -3.39 5.90 2.75
CA ALA A 186 -3.68 5.21 1.49
C ALA A 186 -2.55 4.27 1.10
N GLY A 187 -2.81 3.33 0.20
CA GLY A 187 -1.77 2.42 -0.26
C GLY A 187 -2.24 1.47 -1.34
N LEU A 188 -1.26 0.81 -1.96
CA LEU A 188 -1.46 -0.16 -3.02
C LEU A 188 -1.35 -1.61 -2.52
N SER A 189 -2.10 -2.52 -3.11
CA SER A 189 -1.97 -3.97 -2.87
C SER A 189 -2.04 -4.34 -1.37
N MET A 190 -0.96 -4.90 -0.80
CA MET A 190 -0.83 -5.17 0.63
C MET A 190 -1.01 -3.89 1.46
N GLY A 191 -0.43 -2.77 1.02
CA GLY A 191 -0.62 -1.45 1.63
C GLY A 191 -2.04 -0.93 1.50
N GLY A 192 -2.77 -1.30 0.44
CA GLY A 192 -4.20 -1.02 0.31
C GLY A 192 -5.01 -1.72 1.39
N GLY A 193 -4.75 -3.02 1.62
CA GLY A 193 -5.36 -3.77 2.72
C GLY A 193 -4.99 -3.21 4.10
N GLN A 194 -3.72 -2.82 4.31
CA GLN A 194 -3.30 -2.13 5.55
C GLN A 194 -4.06 -0.81 5.73
N SER A 195 -4.16 0.00 4.69
CA SER A 195 -4.84 1.30 4.75
C SER A 195 -6.32 1.15 5.13
N LEU A 196 -7.00 0.16 4.56
CA LEU A 196 -8.39 -0.14 4.95
C LEU A 196 -8.47 -0.66 6.40
N ASN A 197 -7.61 -1.62 6.78
CA ASN A 197 -7.62 -2.22 8.12
C ASN A 197 -7.34 -1.19 9.23
N PHE A 198 -6.31 -0.36 9.02
CA PHE A 198 -5.85 0.59 10.04
C PHE A 198 -6.66 1.88 10.02
N GLY A 199 -6.97 2.40 8.82
CA GLY A 199 -7.73 3.62 8.67
C GLY A 199 -9.16 3.49 9.18
N LEU A 200 -9.85 2.39 8.85
CA LEU A 200 -11.20 2.12 9.34
C LEU A 200 -11.21 1.63 10.79
N GLY A 201 -10.12 1.02 11.26
CA GLY A 201 -9.97 0.61 12.67
C GLY A 201 -9.59 1.75 13.61
N ASN A 202 -9.16 2.91 13.10
CA ASN A 202 -8.70 4.06 13.90
C ASN A 202 -9.28 5.37 13.34
N LEU A 203 -10.61 5.48 13.37
CA LEU A 203 -11.36 6.64 12.85
C LEU A 203 -11.11 7.93 13.65
N ASP A 204 -10.62 7.85 14.87
CA ASP A 204 -10.14 8.95 15.68
C ASP A 204 -8.79 9.51 15.23
N THR A 205 -8.07 8.76 14.41
CA THR A 205 -6.75 9.11 13.87
C THR A 205 -6.79 9.54 12.40
N PHE A 206 -7.60 8.87 11.57
CA PHE A 206 -7.69 9.10 10.14
C PHE A 206 -9.11 9.49 9.71
N ALA A 207 -9.21 10.55 8.89
CA ALA A 207 -10.48 10.95 8.26
C ALA A 207 -10.57 10.62 6.78
N TRP A 208 -9.44 10.31 6.13
CA TRP A 208 -9.32 10.07 4.70
C TRP A 208 -8.61 8.74 4.51
N VAL A 209 -9.28 7.78 3.89
CA VAL A 209 -8.77 6.40 3.74
C VAL A 209 -8.87 5.98 2.28
N GLY A 210 -7.77 5.40 1.74
CA GLY A 210 -7.71 4.92 0.36
C GLY A 210 -7.12 3.51 0.25
N GLY A 211 -7.84 2.59 -0.38
CA GLY A 211 -7.34 1.25 -0.72
C GLY A 211 -7.28 1.07 -2.23
N PHE A 212 -6.05 1.01 -2.79
CA PHE A 212 -5.80 0.81 -4.23
C PHE A 212 -5.48 -0.65 -4.50
N SER A 213 -6.31 -1.37 -5.26
CA SER A 213 -6.12 -2.80 -5.57
C SER A 213 -5.82 -3.63 -4.30
N SER A 214 -6.63 -3.51 -3.26
CA SER A 214 -6.38 -4.09 -1.94
C SER A 214 -6.17 -5.60 -2.00
N ALA A 215 -5.16 -6.11 -1.27
CA ALA A 215 -4.75 -7.51 -1.27
C ALA A 215 -5.51 -8.36 -0.23
N PRO A 216 -5.30 -9.70 -0.21
CA PRO A 216 -6.00 -10.63 0.70
C PRO A 216 -5.79 -10.42 2.19
N ASN A 217 -4.86 -9.55 2.62
CA ASN A 217 -4.72 -9.12 4.00
C ASN A 217 -5.84 -8.18 4.48
N THR A 218 -6.70 -7.72 3.57
CA THR A 218 -7.89 -6.94 3.89
C THR A 218 -8.84 -7.77 4.73
N LYS A 219 -9.23 -7.25 5.89
CA LYS A 219 -10.21 -7.89 6.78
C LYS A 219 -11.57 -8.04 6.07
N PRO A 220 -12.43 -8.99 6.50
CA PRO A 220 -13.82 -9.06 6.06
C PRO A 220 -14.54 -7.72 6.25
N SER A 221 -15.46 -7.40 5.33
CA SER A 221 -16.13 -6.08 5.29
C SER A 221 -16.86 -5.72 6.58
N GLU A 222 -17.46 -6.72 7.23
CA GLU A 222 -18.16 -6.57 8.51
C GLU A 222 -17.21 -6.22 9.68
N GLN A 223 -15.94 -6.65 9.57
CA GLN A 223 -14.89 -6.33 10.55
C GLN A 223 -14.24 -4.97 10.25
N LEU A 224 -14.22 -4.55 8.99
CA LEU A 224 -13.72 -3.23 8.60
C LEU A 224 -14.68 -2.12 9.03
N VAL A 225 -15.99 -2.36 8.90
CA VAL A 225 -17.03 -1.38 9.21
C VAL A 225 -18.06 -2.00 10.14
N PRO A 226 -17.69 -2.28 11.41
CA PRO A 226 -18.60 -2.86 12.39
C PRO A 226 -19.73 -1.91 12.80
N ASN A 227 -19.53 -0.60 12.63
CA ASN A 227 -20.50 0.44 12.90
C ASN A 227 -20.62 1.40 11.70
N PRO A 228 -21.52 1.12 10.74
CA PRO A 228 -21.71 1.94 9.54
C PRO A 228 -22.06 3.41 9.81
N ASP A 229 -22.85 3.68 10.84
CA ASP A 229 -23.22 5.05 11.20
C ASP A 229 -22.03 5.86 11.72
N GLU A 230 -21.15 5.23 12.48
CA GLU A 230 -19.93 5.85 12.94
C GLU A 230 -18.97 6.12 11.78
N ALA A 231 -18.77 5.15 10.90
CA ALA A 231 -17.95 5.32 9.69
C ALA A 231 -18.49 6.49 8.84
N THR A 232 -19.81 6.57 8.64
CA THR A 232 -20.46 7.67 7.90
C THR A 232 -20.22 9.03 8.53
N ARG A 233 -20.29 9.13 9.88
CA ARG A 233 -20.07 10.41 10.58
C ARG A 233 -18.58 10.82 10.62
N GLN A 234 -17.70 9.85 10.70
CA GLN A 234 -16.28 10.08 10.95
C GLN A 234 -15.46 10.26 9.66
N LEU A 235 -15.72 9.49 8.62
CA LEU A 235 -14.95 9.57 7.37
C LEU A 235 -15.32 10.83 6.58
N LYS A 236 -14.29 11.52 6.10
CA LYS A 236 -14.43 12.57 5.09
C LYS A 236 -14.32 11.99 3.68
N LEU A 237 -13.54 10.93 3.50
CA LEU A 237 -13.44 10.17 2.27
C LEU A 237 -13.04 8.72 2.57
N LEU A 238 -13.77 7.79 1.98
CA LEU A 238 -13.34 6.41 1.79
C LEU A 238 -13.24 6.16 0.29
N TRP A 239 -12.01 5.90 -0.20
CA TRP A 239 -11.70 5.61 -1.57
C TRP A 239 -11.36 4.13 -1.72
N ILE A 240 -12.03 3.45 -2.62
CA ILE A 240 -11.76 2.05 -2.98
C ILE A 240 -11.58 2.01 -4.48
N SER A 241 -10.47 1.47 -4.96
CA SER A 241 -10.21 1.33 -6.39
C SER A 241 -9.56 0.01 -6.75
N CYS A 242 -9.69 -0.36 -8.02
CA CYS A 242 -9.03 -1.53 -8.59
C CYS A 242 -9.00 -1.42 -10.12
N GLY A 243 -8.07 -2.13 -10.75
CA GLY A 243 -8.10 -2.29 -12.20
C GLY A 243 -9.13 -3.33 -12.67
N ASP A 244 -9.73 -3.13 -13.82
CA ASP A 244 -10.73 -4.04 -14.44
C ASP A 244 -10.13 -5.41 -14.83
N LYS A 245 -8.80 -5.50 -14.94
CA LYS A 245 -8.03 -6.72 -15.24
C LYS A 245 -7.20 -7.19 -14.06
N ASP A 246 -7.45 -6.65 -12.87
CA ASP A 246 -6.76 -7.05 -11.65
C ASP A 246 -7.40 -8.32 -11.05
N GLY A 247 -6.62 -9.40 -10.91
CA GLY A 247 -7.10 -10.65 -10.32
C GLY A 247 -7.54 -10.56 -8.86
N LEU A 248 -7.29 -9.42 -8.17
CA LEU A 248 -7.72 -9.17 -6.79
C LEU A 248 -8.98 -8.31 -6.67
N ILE A 249 -9.60 -7.92 -7.79
CA ILE A 249 -10.75 -7.01 -7.81
C ILE A 249 -11.91 -7.46 -6.91
N ASN A 250 -12.11 -8.76 -6.78
CA ASN A 250 -13.17 -9.35 -5.95
C ASN A 250 -13.08 -8.96 -4.47
N ILE A 251 -11.90 -8.56 -3.97
CA ILE A 251 -11.70 -8.08 -2.59
C ILE A 251 -12.35 -6.71 -2.45
N SER A 252 -12.04 -5.81 -3.36
CA SER A 252 -12.61 -4.45 -3.40
C SER A 252 -14.09 -4.46 -3.73
N GLN A 253 -14.55 -5.33 -4.65
CA GLN A 253 -15.97 -5.52 -4.98
C GLN A 253 -16.81 -5.93 -3.76
N ARG A 254 -16.31 -6.86 -2.93
CA ARG A 254 -17.01 -7.27 -1.69
C ARG A 254 -17.16 -6.12 -0.71
N LEU A 255 -16.10 -5.33 -0.52
CA LEU A 255 -16.17 -4.17 0.35
C LEU A 255 -17.13 -3.11 -0.21
N HIS A 256 -17.07 -2.81 -1.51
CA HIS A 256 -18.00 -1.90 -2.17
C HIS A 256 -19.45 -2.34 -1.97
N ALA A 257 -19.77 -3.62 -2.23
CA ALA A 257 -21.12 -4.15 -2.07
C ALA A 257 -21.63 -4.00 -0.63
N HIS A 258 -20.79 -4.32 0.38
CA HIS A 258 -21.14 -4.17 1.78
C HIS A 258 -21.39 -2.70 2.17
N LEU A 259 -20.52 -1.79 1.75
CA LEU A 259 -20.68 -0.36 2.03
C LEU A 259 -21.94 0.22 1.37
N LYS A 260 -22.25 -0.21 0.16
CA LYS A 260 -23.47 0.15 -0.57
C LYS A 260 -24.71 -0.36 0.17
N GLU A 261 -24.73 -1.62 0.60
CA GLU A 261 -25.81 -2.20 1.41
C GLU A 261 -26.04 -1.44 2.71
N LYS A 262 -24.96 -1.05 3.38
CA LYS A 262 -24.99 -0.33 4.66
C LYS A 262 -25.13 1.18 4.52
N ASN A 263 -25.26 1.71 3.30
CA ASN A 263 -25.35 3.15 3.00
C ASN A 263 -24.17 3.98 3.54
N VAL A 264 -22.97 3.41 3.59
CA VAL A 264 -21.74 4.13 3.97
C VAL A 264 -21.21 4.88 2.74
N PRO A 265 -21.09 6.21 2.79
CA PRO A 265 -20.55 6.99 1.68
C PRO A 265 -19.11 6.59 1.34
N HIS A 266 -18.86 6.25 0.09
CA HIS A 266 -17.53 5.89 -0.42
C HIS A 266 -17.44 6.13 -1.92
N ILE A 267 -16.23 6.22 -2.43
CA ILE A 267 -15.95 6.20 -3.86
C ILE A 267 -15.51 4.78 -4.21
N TRP A 268 -16.20 4.18 -5.20
CA TRP A 268 -15.77 2.98 -5.89
C TRP A 268 -15.33 3.37 -7.30
N HIS A 269 -14.06 3.13 -7.63
CA HIS A 269 -13.45 3.49 -8.91
C HIS A 269 -12.78 2.27 -9.53
N VAL A 270 -13.24 1.87 -10.73
CA VAL A 270 -12.61 0.79 -11.47
C VAL A 270 -11.92 1.38 -12.69
N ASP A 271 -10.61 1.31 -12.68
CA ASP A 271 -9.77 1.83 -13.76
C ASP A 271 -9.50 0.77 -14.82
N SER A 272 -9.14 1.16 -16.02
CA SER A 272 -8.68 0.20 -17.02
C SER A 272 -7.24 -0.23 -16.72
N GLY A 273 -7.03 -1.52 -16.46
CA GLY A 273 -5.70 -2.08 -16.22
C GLY A 273 -5.66 -3.23 -15.22
N GLY A 274 -4.46 -3.68 -14.91
CA GLY A 274 -4.20 -4.78 -14.00
C GLY A 274 -3.63 -4.33 -12.66
N HIS A 275 -3.00 -5.27 -11.93
CA HIS A 275 -2.34 -5.04 -10.64
C HIS A 275 -0.96 -4.40 -10.83
N ASN A 276 -0.92 -3.12 -11.19
CA ASN A 276 0.32 -2.44 -11.61
C ASN A 276 0.30 -0.93 -11.39
N PHE A 277 1.48 -0.31 -11.50
CA PHE A 277 1.67 1.13 -11.28
C PHE A 277 0.88 2.05 -12.22
N PRO A 278 0.61 1.76 -13.51
CA PRO A 278 -0.28 2.60 -14.30
C PRO A 278 -1.62 2.86 -13.64
N VAL A 279 -2.27 1.83 -13.04
CA VAL A 279 -3.50 1.97 -12.28
C VAL A 279 -3.26 2.76 -10.98
N TRP A 280 -2.27 2.40 -10.20
CA TRP A 280 -2.00 3.04 -8.90
C TRP A 280 -1.55 4.51 -9.00
N LYS A 281 -0.86 4.89 -10.08
CA LYS A 281 -0.54 6.29 -10.39
C LYS A 281 -1.79 7.10 -10.67
N ASN A 282 -2.73 6.55 -11.45
CA ASN A 282 -4.01 7.18 -11.70
C ASN A 282 -4.82 7.33 -10.41
N ASP A 283 -4.85 6.29 -9.57
CA ASP A 283 -5.47 6.35 -8.24
C ASP A 283 -4.86 7.45 -7.37
N LEU A 284 -3.53 7.54 -7.30
CA LEU A 284 -2.85 8.57 -6.53
C LEU A 284 -3.18 9.97 -7.06
N TYR A 285 -3.17 10.16 -8.39
CA TYR A 285 -3.55 11.41 -9.05
C TYR A 285 -4.98 11.85 -8.69
N LEU A 286 -5.93 10.93 -8.76
CA LEU A 286 -7.34 11.22 -8.48
C LEU A 286 -7.60 11.42 -6.99
N PHE A 287 -7.06 10.55 -6.13
CA PHE A 287 -7.21 10.59 -4.68
C PHE A 287 -6.63 11.86 -4.07
N SER A 288 -5.41 12.24 -4.48
CA SER A 288 -4.71 13.40 -3.93
C SER A 288 -5.47 14.71 -4.13
N GLN A 289 -6.27 14.82 -5.20
CA GLN A 289 -7.10 15.97 -5.48
C GLN A 289 -8.34 16.10 -4.57
N LYS A 290 -8.69 15.05 -3.83
CA LYS A 290 -9.92 14.98 -3.05
C LYS A 290 -9.69 15.06 -1.55
N ILE A 291 -8.50 14.78 -1.08
CA ILE A 291 -8.19 14.81 0.36
C ILE A 291 -7.86 16.22 0.85
N PHE A 292 -8.15 16.45 2.15
CA PHE A 292 -7.86 17.69 2.89
C PHE A 292 -8.66 18.93 2.43
N ARG A 293 -9.81 18.70 1.77
CA ARG A 293 -10.74 19.75 1.30
C ARG A 293 -11.98 19.84 2.16
#